data_2b3d2811743493c9cc752da83bbffb2e
#
_entry.id   2b3d2811743493c9cc752da83bbffb2e
#
_cell.length_a   1.000
_cell.length_b   1.000
_cell.length_c   1.000
_cell.angle_alpha   90.00
_cell.angle_beta   90.00
_cell.angle_gamma   90.00
#
_symmetry.space_group_name_H-M   'P 1'
#
loop_
_entity.id
_entity.type
_entity.pdbx_description
1 polymer ?
#
loop_
_entity_poly.entity_id
_entity_poly.type
_entity_poly.pdbx_seq_one_letter_code
_entity_poly.pdbx_strand_id
1 'polypeptide(L)'
;MTSSAASARTTRIAGTGSYLPDNVLSNDELARRVDTSDEWIRTRTGIRQRHIALPGQTTGDLAFEASLRAMQAAGVVAADIDLIVLGTTTPDIIFPSTACLLQHRLGANGCAAFDVNAACSGFLYALGIANQFVRSG
;
A
#
# COMPACT_ATOMS: atom_id res chain seq x y z
N MET A 1 36.97 -19.31 18.87
CA MET A 1 35.63 -18.72 18.80
C MET A 1 35.22 -18.71 17.35
N THR A 2 34.54 -19.77 16.89
CA THR A 2 34.06 -19.87 15.50
C THR A 2 32.80 -19.05 15.39
N SER A 3 32.88 -17.86 14.74
CA SER A 3 31.73 -17.08 14.32
C SER A 3 30.94 -17.93 13.32
N SER A 4 29.83 -18.50 13.75
CA SER A 4 28.83 -19.06 12.84
C SER A 4 28.33 -17.89 12.00
N ALA A 5 28.70 -17.85 10.72
CA ALA A 5 28.12 -16.92 9.79
C ALA A 5 26.60 -17.19 9.72
N ALA A 6 25.82 -16.35 10.39
CA ALA A 6 24.37 -16.42 10.27
C ALA A 6 24.03 -16.32 8.79
N SER A 7 23.34 -17.31 8.26
CA SER A 7 22.87 -17.30 6.86
C SER A 7 22.11 -16.00 6.62
N ALA A 8 22.58 -15.21 5.66
CA ALA A 8 21.95 -13.91 5.33
C ALA A 8 20.50 -14.17 4.90
N ARG A 9 19.55 -13.64 5.67
CA ARG A 9 18.12 -13.72 5.33
C ARG A 9 17.88 -12.97 4.02
N THR A 10 17.09 -13.58 3.15
CA THR A 10 16.70 -12.98 1.86
C THR A 10 15.22 -12.65 1.86
N THR A 11 14.86 -11.57 1.20
CA THR A 11 13.46 -11.13 1.06
C THR A 11 12.88 -11.66 -0.24
N ARG A 12 11.61 -12.05 -0.21
CA ARG A 12 10.82 -12.40 -1.40
C ARG A 12 9.45 -11.74 -1.32
N ILE A 13 8.84 -11.46 -2.45
CA ILE A 13 7.41 -11.11 -2.53
C ILE A 13 6.64 -12.41 -2.55
N ALA A 14 5.83 -12.66 -1.51
CA ALA A 14 5.03 -13.88 -1.36
C ALA A 14 3.65 -13.76 -2.01
N GLY A 15 3.08 -12.56 -2.01
CA GLY A 15 1.79 -12.28 -2.62
C GLY A 15 1.61 -10.79 -2.89
N THR A 16 0.70 -10.47 -3.81
CA THR A 16 0.31 -9.11 -4.14
C THR A 16 -1.20 -8.97 -4.10
N GLY A 17 -1.69 -7.78 -3.77
CA GLY A 17 -3.11 -7.45 -3.79
C GLY A 17 -3.32 -5.99 -4.16
N SER A 18 -4.42 -5.73 -4.85
CA SER A 18 -4.82 -4.37 -5.22
C SER A 18 -6.30 -4.18 -4.98
N TYR A 19 -6.70 -2.95 -4.71
CA TYR A 19 -8.08 -2.55 -4.65
C TYR A 19 -8.27 -1.23 -5.39
N LEU A 20 -9.29 -1.16 -6.21
CA LEU A 20 -9.70 0.04 -6.92
C LEU A 20 -11.18 0.30 -6.57
N PRO A 21 -11.53 1.52 -6.14
CA PRO A 21 -12.94 1.91 -5.96
C PRO A 21 -13.75 1.74 -7.25
N ASP A 22 -15.05 1.45 -7.13
CA ASP A 22 -15.92 1.22 -8.30
C ASP A 22 -16.25 2.52 -9.06
N ASN A 23 -16.11 3.69 -8.42
CA ASN A 23 -16.38 4.97 -9.03
C ASN A 23 -15.28 5.35 -10.04
N VAL A 24 -15.56 5.19 -11.32
CA VAL A 24 -14.64 5.48 -12.42
C VAL A 24 -14.84 6.90 -12.94
N LEU A 25 -13.75 7.62 -13.14
CA LEU A 25 -13.70 8.90 -13.83
C LEU A 25 -12.87 8.76 -15.11
N SER A 26 -13.53 8.84 -16.27
CA SER A 26 -12.88 8.80 -17.58
C SER A 26 -12.15 10.11 -17.91
N ASN A 27 -11.26 10.07 -18.91
CA ASN A 27 -10.59 11.29 -19.40
C ASN A 27 -11.60 12.29 -20.00
N ASP A 28 -12.64 11.80 -20.69
CA ASP A 28 -13.68 12.65 -21.27
C ASP A 28 -14.53 13.36 -20.21
N GLU A 29 -14.81 12.69 -19.10
CA GLU A 29 -15.49 13.33 -17.96
C GLU A 29 -14.59 14.34 -17.26
N LEU A 30 -13.29 14.06 -17.15
CA LEU A 30 -12.32 15.00 -16.60
C LEU A 30 -12.18 16.24 -17.49
N ALA A 31 -12.16 16.09 -18.82
CA ALA A 31 -12.09 17.18 -19.78
C ALA A 31 -13.29 18.15 -19.72
N ARG A 32 -14.42 17.73 -19.13
CA ARG A 32 -15.56 18.65 -18.86
C ARG A 32 -15.31 19.57 -17.65
N ARG A 33 -14.30 19.27 -16.83
CA ARG A 33 -14.02 19.99 -15.57
C ARG A 33 -12.76 20.82 -15.63
N VAL A 34 -11.79 20.42 -16.44
CA VAL A 34 -10.48 21.07 -16.58
C VAL A 34 -10.06 21.10 -18.05
N ASP A 35 -9.23 22.06 -18.41
CA ASP A 35 -8.71 22.22 -19.78
C ASP A 35 -7.71 21.11 -20.11
N THR A 36 -8.21 20.04 -20.73
CA THR A 36 -7.43 18.85 -21.15
C THR A 36 -8.21 18.05 -22.22
N SER A 37 -7.60 16.95 -22.72
CA SER A 37 -8.27 16.01 -23.61
C SER A 37 -7.81 14.56 -23.32
N ASP A 38 -8.61 13.57 -23.75
CA ASP A 38 -8.22 12.16 -23.66
C ASP A 38 -6.90 11.92 -24.42
N GLU A 39 -6.75 12.47 -25.61
CA GLU A 39 -5.53 12.34 -26.41
C GLU A 39 -4.31 12.92 -25.66
N TRP A 40 -4.43 14.12 -25.09
CA TRP A 40 -3.36 14.76 -24.33
C TRP A 40 -2.92 13.92 -23.13
N ILE A 41 -3.88 13.40 -22.35
CA ILE A 41 -3.60 12.58 -21.17
C ILE A 41 -2.95 11.25 -21.58
N ARG A 42 -3.54 10.56 -22.55
CA ARG A 42 -3.05 9.22 -22.98
C ARG A 42 -1.67 9.27 -23.60
N THR A 43 -1.39 10.22 -24.43
CA THR A 43 -0.07 10.33 -25.09
C THR A 43 1.06 10.61 -24.10
N ARG A 44 0.78 11.30 -22.99
CA ARG A 44 1.79 11.68 -21.98
C ARG A 44 1.89 10.70 -20.82
N THR A 45 0.81 10.02 -20.47
CA THR A 45 0.73 9.22 -19.23
C THR A 45 0.29 7.79 -19.45
N GLY A 46 -0.33 7.48 -20.57
CA GLY A 46 -0.99 6.19 -20.83
C GLY A 46 -2.31 6.01 -20.06
N ILE A 47 -2.70 6.95 -19.18
CA ILE A 47 -3.89 6.86 -18.34
C ILE A 47 -5.15 7.04 -19.17
N ARG A 48 -6.10 6.13 -19.03
CA ARG A 48 -7.42 6.16 -19.70
C ARG A 48 -8.54 6.56 -18.76
N GLN A 49 -8.42 6.20 -17.49
CA GLN A 49 -9.40 6.47 -16.44
C GLN A 49 -8.72 6.46 -15.08
N ARG A 50 -9.39 6.96 -14.04
CA ARG A 50 -9.00 6.80 -12.63
C ARG A 50 -10.19 6.34 -11.81
N HIS A 51 -9.88 5.70 -10.71
CA HIS A 51 -10.84 5.27 -9.72
C HIS A 51 -10.83 6.25 -8.56
N ILE A 52 -11.97 6.78 -8.22
CA ILE A 52 -12.14 7.82 -7.20
C ILE A 52 -12.77 7.19 -5.97
N ALA A 53 -12.16 7.38 -4.81
CA ALA A 53 -12.71 6.95 -3.54
C ALA A 53 -14.13 7.53 -3.33
N LEU A 54 -15.03 6.73 -2.77
CA LEU A 54 -16.35 7.18 -2.42
C LEU A 54 -16.31 8.17 -1.24
N PRO A 55 -17.32 9.04 -1.09
CA PRO A 55 -17.42 9.88 0.10
C PRO A 55 -17.32 9.04 1.38
N GLY A 56 -16.39 9.42 2.27
CA GLY A 56 -16.12 8.69 3.52
C GLY A 56 -15.20 7.48 3.39
N GLN A 57 -14.81 7.08 2.18
CA GLN A 57 -13.83 6.01 1.98
C GLN A 57 -12.41 6.56 2.17
N THR A 58 -11.65 5.96 3.06
CA THR A 58 -10.33 6.42 3.50
C THR A 58 -9.18 5.65 2.85
N THR A 59 -7.95 6.12 3.04
CA THR A 59 -6.73 5.38 2.66
C THR A 59 -6.67 4.03 3.36
N GLY A 60 -7.06 3.97 4.64
CA GLY A 60 -7.12 2.72 5.42
C GLY A 60 -8.12 1.72 4.85
N ASP A 61 -9.26 2.19 4.31
CA ASP A 61 -10.24 1.29 3.66
C ASP A 61 -9.66 0.65 2.40
N LEU A 62 -9.01 1.44 1.55
CA LEU A 62 -8.36 0.93 0.34
C LEU A 62 -7.23 -0.06 0.68
N ALA A 63 -6.42 0.29 1.68
CA ALA A 63 -5.32 -0.55 2.14
C ALA A 63 -5.83 -1.87 2.74
N PHE A 64 -6.93 -1.86 3.47
CA PHE A 64 -7.54 -3.05 4.05
C PHE A 64 -7.94 -4.07 2.97
N GLU A 65 -8.70 -3.64 1.97
CA GLU A 65 -9.12 -4.49 0.87
C GLU A 65 -7.94 -5.06 0.05
N ALA A 66 -6.94 -4.22 -0.23
CA ALA A 66 -5.72 -4.64 -0.91
C ALA A 66 -4.93 -5.65 -0.07
N SER A 67 -4.83 -5.44 1.24
CA SER A 67 -4.13 -6.34 2.16
C SER A 67 -4.79 -7.71 2.25
N LEU A 68 -6.11 -7.79 2.33
CA LEU A 68 -6.83 -9.07 2.32
C LEU A 68 -6.53 -9.89 1.07
N ARG A 69 -6.50 -9.24 -0.10
CA ARG A 69 -6.16 -9.91 -1.36
C ARG A 69 -4.70 -10.34 -1.41
N ALA A 70 -3.78 -9.52 -0.89
CA ALA A 70 -2.36 -9.86 -0.82
C ALA A 70 -2.11 -11.06 0.11
N MET A 71 -2.75 -11.08 1.28
CA MET A 71 -2.67 -12.19 2.23
C MET A 71 -3.25 -13.47 1.64
N GLN A 72 -4.39 -13.39 0.96
CA GLN A 72 -4.98 -14.53 0.25
C GLN A 72 -4.03 -15.08 -0.82
N ALA A 73 -3.41 -14.21 -1.63
CA ALA A 73 -2.46 -14.60 -2.66
C ALA A 73 -1.18 -15.22 -2.08
N ALA A 74 -0.76 -14.77 -0.90
CA ALA A 74 0.40 -15.30 -0.18
C ALA A 74 0.10 -16.59 0.60
N GLY A 75 -1.17 -16.91 0.85
CA GLY A 75 -1.58 -18.02 1.70
C GLY A 75 -1.25 -17.82 3.17
N VAL A 76 -1.27 -16.56 3.66
CA VAL A 76 -0.97 -16.19 5.05
C VAL A 76 -2.22 -15.62 5.74
N VAL A 77 -2.23 -15.67 7.08
CA VAL A 77 -3.27 -15.10 7.94
C VAL A 77 -2.72 -13.92 8.73
N ALA A 78 -3.60 -13.15 9.36
CA ALA A 78 -3.22 -11.95 10.12
C ALA A 78 -2.18 -12.23 11.23
N ALA A 79 -2.23 -13.41 11.83
CA ALA A 79 -1.28 -13.83 12.87
C ALA A 79 0.16 -14.04 12.35
N ASP A 80 0.33 -14.19 11.03
CA ASP A 80 1.65 -14.36 10.39
C ASP A 80 2.31 -13.02 10.03
N ILE A 81 1.64 -11.90 10.31
CA ILE A 81 2.14 -10.56 9.97
C ILE A 81 2.97 -10.00 11.13
N ASP A 82 4.24 -9.75 10.90
CA ASP A 82 5.19 -9.20 11.87
C ASP A 82 5.40 -7.68 11.72
N LEU A 83 5.08 -7.11 10.54
CA LEU A 83 5.29 -5.71 10.24
C LEU A 83 4.31 -5.20 9.20
N ILE A 84 3.75 -4.01 9.44
CA ILE A 84 2.97 -3.24 8.46
C ILE A 84 3.68 -1.91 8.20
N VAL A 85 4.08 -1.67 6.95
CA VAL A 85 4.63 -0.38 6.49
C VAL A 85 3.69 0.17 5.43
N LEU A 86 3.02 1.27 5.73
CA LEU A 86 2.06 1.91 4.83
C LEU A 86 2.65 3.17 4.21
N GLY A 87 2.82 3.20 2.90
CA GLY A 87 3.25 4.39 2.16
C GLY A 87 2.06 5.27 1.80
N THR A 88 1.90 6.42 2.48
CA THR A 88 0.82 7.38 2.17
C THR A 88 1.21 8.81 2.48
N THR A 89 0.64 9.77 1.74
CA THR A 89 0.66 11.21 2.04
C THR A 89 -0.69 11.72 2.53
N THR A 90 -1.70 10.83 2.54
CA THR A 90 -3.08 11.12 2.94
C THR A 90 -3.53 10.13 4.01
N PRO A 91 -2.94 10.17 5.21
CA PRO A 91 -3.36 9.30 6.30
C PRO A 91 -4.82 9.59 6.69
N ASP A 92 -5.51 8.59 7.24
CA ASP A 92 -6.89 8.73 7.69
C ASP A 92 -7.01 9.80 8.79
N ILE A 93 -6.06 9.78 9.72
CA ILE A 93 -5.86 10.75 10.79
C ILE A 93 -4.36 10.89 11.08
N ILE A 94 -3.97 11.96 11.80
CA ILE A 94 -2.56 12.21 12.13
C ILE A 94 -2.04 11.17 13.13
N PHE A 95 -2.85 10.79 14.12
CA PHE A 95 -2.50 9.84 15.16
C PHE A 95 -3.75 9.13 15.70
N PRO A 96 -3.74 7.78 15.84
CA PRO A 96 -2.65 6.86 15.46
C PRO A 96 -2.42 6.81 13.95
N SER A 97 -1.28 6.25 13.49
CA SER A 97 -0.99 6.10 12.06
C SER A 97 -2.05 5.23 11.36
N THR A 98 -2.26 5.43 10.06
CA THR A 98 -3.18 4.60 9.26
C THR A 98 -2.75 3.14 9.28
N ALA A 99 -1.44 2.84 9.33
CA ALA A 99 -0.94 1.48 9.49
C ALA A 99 -1.39 0.83 10.81
N CYS A 100 -1.46 1.59 11.93
CA CYS A 100 -1.99 1.07 13.20
C CYS A 100 -3.49 0.78 13.12
N LEU A 101 -4.27 1.64 12.42
CA LEU A 101 -5.70 1.39 12.20
C LEU A 101 -5.90 0.15 11.32
N LEU A 102 -5.08 -0.01 10.28
CA LEU A 102 -5.07 -1.17 9.40
C LEU A 102 -4.71 -2.45 10.17
N GLN A 103 -3.67 -2.41 11.02
CA GLN A 103 -3.26 -3.50 11.90
C GLN A 103 -4.44 -4.01 12.75
N HIS A 104 -5.14 -3.09 13.40
CA HIS A 104 -6.30 -3.42 14.23
C HIS A 104 -7.42 -4.08 13.42
N ARG A 105 -7.74 -3.52 12.25
CA ARG A 105 -8.81 -4.05 11.36
C ARG A 105 -8.48 -5.43 10.80
N LEU A 106 -7.21 -5.70 10.46
CA LEU A 106 -6.76 -7.00 10.00
C LEU A 106 -6.71 -8.06 11.11
N GLY A 107 -6.70 -7.64 12.39
CA GLY A 107 -6.45 -8.52 13.52
C GLY A 107 -4.99 -8.95 13.65
N ALA A 108 -4.06 -8.23 13.02
CA ALA A 108 -2.61 -8.50 13.08
C ALA A 108 -2.00 -7.97 14.40
N ASN A 109 -2.50 -8.49 15.52
CA ASN A 109 -2.14 -8.03 16.84
C ASN A 109 -0.69 -8.38 17.18
N GLY A 110 0.07 -7.39 17.67
CA GLY A 110 1.44 -7.59 18.16
C GLY A 110 2.53 -7.29 17.13
N CYS A 111 2.21 -7.03 15.87
CA CYS A 111 3.18 -6.59 14.88
C CYS A 111 3.50 -5.09 15.01
N ALA A 112 4.67 -4.64 14.54
CA ALA A 112 4.96 -3.22 14.38
C ALA A 112 4.17 -2.64 13.21
N ALA A 113 3.67 -1.38 13.35
CA ALA A 113 2.91 -0.72 12.29
C ALA A 113 3.20 0.78 12.26
N PHE A 114 3.55 1.32 11.10
CA PHE A 114 3.81 2.75 10.92
C PHE A 114 3.64 3.20 9.47
N ASP A 115 3.37 4.50 9.29
CA ASP A 115 3.26 5.12 7.98
C ASP A 115 4.61 5.68 7.51
N VAL A 116 4.82 5.67 6.19
CA VAL A 116 5.95 6.32 5.52
C VAL A 116 5.41 7.38 4.57
N ASN A 117 5.77 8.63 4.82
CA ASN A 117 5.41 9.74 3.96
C ASN A 117 6.60 10.12 3.06
N ALA A 118 6.58 9.64 1.83
CA ALA A 118 7.61 9.91 0.82
C ALA A 118 7.00 10.13 -0.58
N ALA A 119 5.76 10.60 -0.64
CA ALA A 119 5.03 10.89 -1.88
C ALA A 119 5.19 9.77 -2.92
N CYS A 120 5.57 10.10 -4.16
CA CYS A 120 5.71 9.14 -5.26
C CYS A 120 6.75 8.04 -5.00
N SER A 121 7.68 8.23 -4.06
CA SER A 121 8.68 7.25 -3.66
C SER A 121 8.23 6.36 -2.49
N GLY A 122 7.03 6.59 -1.93
CA GLY A 122 6.54 5.93 -0.72
C GLY A 122 6.60 4.41 -0.78
N PHE A 123 6.15 3.82 -1.90
CA PHE A 123 6.22 2.37 -2.08
C PHE A 123 7.66 1.82 -2.05
N LEU A 124 8.58 2.48 -2.75
CA LEU A 124 9.98 2.03 -2.79
C LEU A 124 10.66 2.15 -1.42
N TYR A 125 10.34 3.21 -0.67
CA TYR A 125 10.85 3.38 0.69
C TYR A 125 10.26 2.34 1.64
N ALA A 126 8.96 2.11 1.59
CA ALA A 126 8.29 1.07 2.38
C ALA A 126 8.89 -0.32 2.10
N LEU A 127 9.09 -0.66 0.83
CA LEU A 127 9.71 -1.92 0.41
C LEU A 127 11.16 -2.03 0.89
N GLY A 128 11.94 -0.95 0.80
CA GLY A 128 13.32 -0.89 1.29
C GLY A 128 13.39 -1.10 2.81
N ILE A 129 12.51 -0.44 3.56
CA ILE A 129 12.39 -0.59 5.01
C ILE A 129 12.02 -2.04 5.36
N ALA A 130 10.96 -2.59 4.76
CA ALA A 130 10.53 -3.97 5.01
C ALA A 130 11.65 -4.98 4.69
N ASN A 131 12.40 -4.77 3.59
CA ASN A 131 13.57 -5.59 3.27
C ASN A 131 14.63 -5.55 4.37
N GLN A 132 14.90 -4.40 4.98
CA GLN A 132 15.88 -4.31 6.07
C GLN A 132 15.39 -5.03 7.33
N PHE A 133 14.10 -4.90 7.69
CA PHE A 133 13.53 -5.67 8.81
C PHE A 133 13.68 -7.19 8.60
N VAL A 134 13.37 -7.71 7.41
CA VAL A 134 13.54 -9.13 7.12
C VAL A 134 15.01 -9.56 7.20
N ARG A 135 15.94 -8.73 6.71
CA ARG A 135 17.38 -9.06 6.70
C ARG A 135 18.02 -8.99 8.08
N SER A 136 17.55 -8.09 8.92
CA SER A 136 18.09 -7.91 10.28
C SER A 136 17.50 -8.92 11.29
N GLY A 137 16.34 -9.47 11.04
CA GLY A 137 15.66 -10.43 11.92
C GLY A 137 14.63 -9.79 12.78
#